data_552641a4eae2a3d8e04dc023e8447044
#
_entry.id   552641a4eae2a3d8e04dc023e8447044
#
_cell.length_a   1.000
_cell.length_b   1.000
_cell.length_c   1.000
_cell.angle_alpha   90.00
_cell.angle_beta   90.00
_cell.angle_gamma   90.00
#
_symmetry.space_group_name_H-M   'P 1'
#
loop_
_entity.id
_entity.type
_entity.pdbx_description
1 polymer ?
#
loop_
_entity_poly.entity_id
_entity_poly.type
_entity_poly.pdbx_seq_one_letter_code
_entity_poly.pdbx_strand_id
1 'polypeptide(L)'
;MSVIGSAVLASATTPVVTVTSPGSGASVGSPVNYVASATTACAKGISAMRIYTASGVNAYTINANKLNTNINLPVGSYSTVVQAWDNCGGVGKTTVNITVSKINLAPPKFLYATEYKAGRIAEYKVNPLTGSLSATSQGSAAAHSGPVDMASDHWGNRLYVANSGSRNLDGYVISRSSGNLTKVPGSPFALPGIGLRVVVHPSAHFVYATSNDSSSAGHLSAYKVQSNGSLTPVPGSPFAENSGTEGAIAVHPNGKYLYAAVNLPGFVGAVAVYDINEVNGALTPVPGSPFAVPTYAGCNQFCRPQPADLQVDPTGHFLYAAQSAQDSIAAFKIDQSTGTLTNLPGSPYPDGSFNTDSTPKDPMRLSIDPNGKFIYTADDEGESLSVWGVNKTTGVPTFRASLQPCTDPNVPGILVPYSVSVDPSGSFVYTQGHQTNGCNIPTGTKGVMAGFSADQGSGFLFSVPGNPFVNPNLNSTTISRESVVVTR
;
A
#
# COMPACT_ATOMS: atom_id res chain seq x y z
N MET A 1 -9.74 -66.04 40.00
CA MET A 1 -10.56 -65.37 38.94
C MET A 1 -9.83 -64.11 38.54
N SER A 2 -9.12 -64.17 37.40
CA SER A 2 -8.39 -63.03 36.86
C SER A 2 -9.33 -62.33 35.87
N VAL A 3 -9.71 -61.11 36.19
CA VAL A 3 -10.52 -60.28 35.29
C VAL A 3 -9.58 -59.63 34.27
N ILE A 4 -9.57 -60.17 33.06
CA ILE A 4 -8.89 -59.57 31.94
C ILE A 4 -9.80 -58.39 31.47
N GLY A 5 -9.42 -57.18 31.84
CA GLY A 5 -10.03 -55.97 31.32
C GLY A 5 -9.76 -55.84 29.83
N SER A 6 -10.79 -55.98 29.00
CA SER A 6 -10.66 -55.64 27.56
C SER A 6 -10.47 -54.15 27.42
N ALA A 7 -9.28 -53.73 27.03
CA ALA A 7 -9.04 -52.38 26.58
C ALA A 7 -9.83 -52.18 25.27
N VAL A 8 -10.88 -51.41 25.31
CA VAL A 8 -11.55 -50.93 24.10
C VAL A 8 -10.57 -50.01 23.42
N LEU A 9 -9.99 -50.47 22.33
CA LEU A 9 -9.25 -49.60 21.41
C LEU A 9 -10.23 -48.53 20.88
N ALA A 10 -10.07 -47.31 21.36
CA ALA A 10 -10.79 -46.17 20.81
C ALA A 10 -10.48 -46.10 19.31
N SER A 11 -11.51 -46.27 18.49
CA SER A 11 -11.39 -46.09 17.03
C SER A 11 -10.87 -44.71 16.78
N ALA A 12 -9.77 -44.59 16.04
CA ALA A 12 -9.21 -43.30 15.67
C ALA A 12 -10.28 -42.50 14.90
N THR A 13 -10.68 -41.38 15.45
CA THR A 13 -11.64 -40.46 14.79
C THR A 13 -10.91 -39.75 13.65
N THR A 14 -11.51 -39.71 12.46
CA THR A 14 -10.93 -38.97 11.32
C THR A 14 -11.43 -37.52 11.34
N PRO A 15 -10.56 -36.53 11.55
CA PRO A 15 -10.94 -35.13 11.42
C PRO A 15 -11.56 -34.81 10.07
N VAL A 16 -12.60 -33.97 10.05
CA VAL A 16 -13.19 -33.41 8.83
C VAL A 16 -12.56 -32.04 8.58
N VAL A 17 -11.89 -31.88 7.43
CA VAL A 17 -11.26 -30.62 7.03
C VAL A 17 -12.14 -29.95 5.97
N THR A 18 -12.57 -28.72 6.26
CA THR A 18 -13.33 -27.85 5.34
C THR A 18 -12.45 -26.71 4.90
N VAL A 19 -12.20 -26.56 3.59
CA VAL A 19 -11.48 -25.46 2.99
C VAL A 19 -12.49 -24.52 2.33
N THR A 20 -12.53 -23.27 2.78
CA THR A 20 -13.45 -22.24 2.24
C THR A 20 -12.74 -21.32 1.22
N SER A 21 -11.41 -21.25 1.27
CA SER A 21 -10.57 -20.58 0.28
C SER A 21 -9.21 -21.26 0.19
N PRO A 22 -8.64 -21.43 -1.03
CA PRO A 22 -9.29 -21.28 -2.31
C PRO A 22 -10.27 -22.42 -2.59
N GLY A 23 -11.29 -22.19 -3.43
CA GLY A 23 -12.14 -23.26 -3.92
C GLY A 23 -11.36 -24.23 -4.83
N SER A 24 -11.68 -25.53 -4.79
CA SER A 24 -11.07 -26.49 -5.73
C SER A 24 -11.48 -26.20 -7.17
N GLY A 25 -10.51 -26.18 -8.08
CA GLY A 25 -10.67 -25.76 -9.49
C GLY A 25 -10.49 -24.26 -9.71
N ALA A 26 -10.24 -23.48 -8.65
CA ALA A 26 -10.09 -22.02 -8.79
C ALA A 26 -8.81 -21.63 -9.53
N SER A 27 -8.91 -20.57 -10.37
CA SER A 27 -7.75 -19.81 -10.85
C SER A 27 -7.52 -18.64 -9.89
N VAL A 28 -6.34 -18.58 -9.30
CA VAL A 28 -5.99 -17.63 -8.24
C VAL A 28 -4.68 -16.94 -8.54
N GLY A 29 -4.48 -15.74 -7.99
CA GLY A 29 -3.19 -15.08 -7.98
C GLY A 29 -2.31 -15.55 -6.81
N SER A 30 -1.03 -15.20 -6.83
CA SER A 30 -0.11 -15.38 -5.68
C SER A 30 0.11 -14.03 -4.99
N PRO A 31 0.08 -13.97 -3.65
CA PRO A 31 -0.08 -15.09 -2.71
C PRO A 31 -1.50 -15.66 -2.68
N VAL A 32 -1.60 -16.98 -2.52
CA VAL A 32 -2.89 -17.69 -2.43
C VAL A 32 -3.39 -17.68 -0.99
N ASN A 33 -4.57 -17.13 -0.76
CA ASN A 33 -5.18 -17.10 0.58
C ASN A 33 -5.87 -18.44 0.89
N TYR A 34 -5.39 -19.15 1.92
CA TYR A 34 -5.99 -20.35 2.46
C TYR A 34 -6.77 -20.06 3.73
N VAL A 35 -8.08 -20.35 3.69
CA VAL A 35 -8.97 -20.32 4.85
C VAL A 35 -9.58 -21.70 5.02
N ALA A 36 -9.32 -22.33 6.16
CA ALA A 36 -9.85 -23.67 6.45
C ALA A 36 -10.17 -23.86 7.93
N SER A 37 -11.02 -24.84 8.20
CA SER A 37 -11.33 -25.29 9.56
C SER A 37 -11.33 -26.81 9.62
N ALA A 38 -11.11 -27.36 10.80
CA ALA A 38 -11.20 -28.79 11.07
C ALA A 38 -12.08 -29.07 12.28
N THR A 39 -12.88 -30.13 12.20
CA THR A 39 -13.67 -30.67 13.30
C THR A 39 -13.34 -32.15 13.51
N THR A 40 -13.52 -32.66 14.73
CA THR A 40 -13.30 -34.07 15.07
C THR A 40 -14.28 -34.52 16.14
N ALA A 41 -14.59 -35.80 16.18
CA ALA A 41 -15.30 -36.45 17.29
C ALA A 41 -14.37 -36.75 18.47
N CYS A 42 -13.05 -36.54 18.36
CA CYS A 42 -12.11 -36.67 19.47
C CYS A 42 -12.39 -35.61 20.55
N ALA A 43 -12.70 -36.02 21.76
CA ALA A 43 -12.99 -35.10 22.89
C ALA A 43 -11.81 -34.17 23.24
N LYS A 44 -10.57 -34.56 22.87
CA LYS A 44 -9.36 -33.75 23.08
C LYS A 44 -9.12 -32.73 21.95
N GLY A 45 -9.99 -32.66 20.94
CA GLY A 45 -9.99 -31.69 19.84
C GLY A 45 -8.86 -31.87 18.81
N ILE A 46 -8.76 -30.90 17.90
CA ILE A 46 -7.72 -30.83 16.86
C ILE A 46 -6.39 -30.41 17.50
N SER A 47 -5.31 -31.09 17.14
CA SER A 47 -3.96 -30.78 17.60
C SER A 47 -3.22 -29.81 16.67
N ALA A 48 -3.37 -29.98 15.35
CA ALA A 48 -2.69 -29.13 14.36
C ALA A 48 -3.38 -29.17 13.00
N MET A 49 -3.13 -28.13 12.20
CA MET A 49 -3.42 -28.11 10.76
C MET A 49 -2.17 -27.73 9.97
N ARG A 50 -2.05 -28.29 8.75
CA ARG A 50 -0.95 -27.98 7.82
C ARG A 50 -1.45 -27.82 6.40
N ILE A 51 -0.69 -27.05 5.61
CA ILE A 51 -0.87 -26.91 4.17
C ILE A 51 0.36 -27.51 3.48
N TYR A 52 0.13 -28.44 2.58
CA TYR A 52 1.16 -29.00 1.71
C TYR A 52 0.93 -28.53 0.28
N THR A 53 1.97 -27.99 -0.36
CA THR A 53 1.91 -27.48 -1.74
C THR A 53 2.39 -28.48 -2.77
N ALA A 54 3.06 -29.53 -2.33
CA ALA A 54 3.41 -30.73 -3.07
C ALA A 54 3.56 -31.91 -2.09
N SER A 55 3.74 -33.12 -2.59
CA SER A 55 3.97 -34.31 -1.75
C SER A 55 5.14 -34.08 -0.80
N GLY A 56 4.86 -34.06 0.52
CA GLY A 56 5.87 -33.84 1.56
C GLY A 56 6.35 -32.40 1.75
N VAL A 57 5.94 -31.45 0.91
CA VAL A 57 6.35 -30.03 1.00
C VAL A 57 5.37 -29.26 1.90
N ASN A 58 5.74 -29.10 3.17
CA ASN A 58 4.98 -28.31 4.15
C ASN A 58 5.20 -26.81 3.93
N ALA A 59 4.15 -26.07 3.61
CA ALA A 59 4.18 -24.63 3.39
C ALA A 59 3.72 -23.83 4.62
N TYR A 60 2.86 -24.42 5.47
CA TYR A 60 2.33 -23.76 6.66
C TYR A 60 1.89 -24.76 7.72
N THR A 61 2.08 -24.42 8.98
CA THR A 61 1.63 -25.22 10.14
C THR A 61 1.06 -24.32 11.22
N ILE A 62 -0.07 -24.72 11.80
CA ILE A 62 -0.67 -24.07 12.97
C ILE A 62 -1.21 -25.11 13.97
N ASN A 63 -1.04 -24.87 15.26
CA ASN A 63 -1.60 -25.71 16.33
C ASN A 63 -2.98 -25.19 16.74
N ALA A 64 -3.92 -25.25 15.80
CA ALA A 64 -5.28 -24.77 15.96
C ALA A 64 -6.25 -25.56 15.05
N ASN A 65 -7.55 -25.39 15.27
CA ASN A 65 -8.61 -25.97 14.44
C ASN A 65 -9.11 -25.07 13.30
N LYS A 66 -8.48 -23.91 13.14
CA LYS A 66 -8.74 -22.96 12.04
C LYS A 66 -7.42 -22.40 11.54
N LEU A 67 -7.33 -22.14 10.25
CA LEU A 67 -6.23 -21.42 9.62
C LEU A 67 -6.76 -20.34 8.68
N ASN A 68 -6.04 -19.23 8.62
CA ASN A 68 -6.18 -18.18 7.62
C ASN A 68 -4.75 -17.69 7.33
N THR A 69 -4.24 -17.98 6.14
CA THR A 69 -2.85 -17.66 5.79
C THR A 69 -2.68 -17.49 4.29
N ASN A 70 -1.65 -16.74 3.90
CA ASN A 70 -1.27 -16.53 2.52
C ASN A 70 -0.02 -17.37 2.18
N ILE A 71 -0.07 -18.12 1.09
CA ILE A 71 1.04 -18.96 0.60
C ILE A 71 1.51 -18.42 -0.76
N ASN A 72 2.78 -18.05 -0.85
CA ASN A 72 3.41 -17.67 -2.11
C ASN A 72 3.65 -18.91 -2.97
N LEU A 73 2.95 -19.02 -4.09
CA LEU A 73 3.12 -20.06 -5.08
C LEU A 73 3.51 -19.47 -6.43
N PRO A 74 4.53 -19.99 -7.10
CA PRO A 74 4.80 -19.63 -8.50
C PRO A 74 3.62 -19.92 -9.42
N VAL A 75 3.62 -19.32 -10.61
CA VAL A 75 2.64 -19.65 -11.66
C VAL A 75 2.70 -21.12 -12.01
N GLY A 76 1.55 -21.79 -12.01
CA GLY A 76 1.47 -23.24 -12.27
C GLY A 76 0.20 -23.86 -11.72
N SER A 77 -0.02 -25.13 -12.04
CA SER A 77 -1.12 -25.92 -11.48
C SER A 77 -0.64 -26.68 -10.25
N TYR A 78 -1.42 -26.64 -9.18
CA TYR A 78 -1.09 -27.25 -7.89
C TYR A 78 -2.23 -28.14 -7.42
N SER A 79 -1.85 -29.29 -6.86
CA SER A 79 -2.73 -30.14 -6.06
C SER A 79 -2.29 -30.03 -4.61
N THR A 80 -2.80 -29.02 -3.92
CA THR A 80 -2.46 -28.75 -2.53
C THR A 80 -3.30 -29.55 -1.57
N VAL A 81 -2.78 -29.82 -0.37
CA VAL A 81 -3.50 -30.59 0.66
C VAL A 81 -3.54 -29.81 1.96
N VAL A 82 -4.74 -29.60 2.48
CA VAL A 82 -4.94 -29.12 3.86
C VAL A 82 -5.21 -30.34 4.72
N GLN A 83 -4.36 -30.58 5.72
CA GLN A 83 -4.42 -31.76 6.60
C GLN A 83 -4.56 -31.31 8.05
N ALA A 84 -5.35 -32.05 8.81
CA ALA A 84 -5.52 -31.85 10.25
C ALA A 84 -5.26 -33.15 11.01
N TRP A 85 -4.74 -33.02 12.22
CA TRP A 85 -4.57 -34.10 13.20
C TRP A 85 -5.40 -33.79 14.43
N ASP A 86 -5.93 -34.81 15.07
CA ASP A 86 -6.52 -34.69 16.38
C ASP A 86 -5.64 -35.32 17.49
N ASN A 87 -5.99 -35.00 18.73
CA ASN A 87 -5.25 -35.49 19.90
C ASN A 87 -5.59 -36.98 20.27
N CYS A 88 -6.36 -37.67 19.42
CA CYS A 88 -6.65 -39.12 19.53
C CYS A 88 -5.92 -39.92 18.44
N GLY A 89 -5.03 -39.30 17.66
CA GLY A 89 -4.25 -39.96 16.60
C GLY A 89 -4.96 -40.00 15.24
N GLY A 90 -6.14 -39.35 15.11
CA GLY A 90 -6.85 -39.26 13.84
C GLY A 90 -6.18 -38.25 12.88
N VAL A 91 -6.31 -38.52 11.57
CA VAL A 91 -5.78 -37.67 10.50
C VAL A 91 -6.83 -37.51 9.42
N GLY A 92 -7.18 -36.26 9.12
CA GLY A 92 -8.07 -35.88 8.02
C GLY A 92 -7.39 -34.96 7.02
N LYS A 93 -7.79 -35.03 5.76
CA LYS A 93 -7.22 -34.19 4.71
C LYS A 93 -8.24 -33.80 3.65
N THR A 94 -8.07 -32.61 3.06
CA THR A 94 -8.82 -32.16 1.89
C THR A 94 -7.85 -31.69 0.82
N THR A 95 -7.99 -32.22 -0.39
CA THR A 95 -7.20 -31.81 -1.55
C THR A 95 -7.89 -30.63 -2.24
N VAL A 96 -7.11 -29.60 -2.59
CA VAL A 96 -7.57 -28.42 -3.29
C VAL A 96 -6.72 -28.24 -4.54
N ASN A 97 -7.32 -28.46 -5.69
CA ASN A 97 -6.66 -28.24 -6.98
C ASN A 97 -6.85 -26.77 -7.39
N ILE A 98 -5.76 -26.08 -7.66
CA ILE A 98 -5.78 -24.67 -8.08
C ILE A 98 -4.83 -24.47 -9.26
N THR A 99 -5.15 -23.46 -10.07
CA THR A 99 -4.21 -22.90 -11.04
C THR A 99 -3.78 -21.54 -10.54
N VAL A 100 -2.50 -21.40 -10.18
CA VAL A 100 -1.91 -20.09 -9.93
C VAL A 100 -1.57 -19.50 -11.29
N SER A 101 -2.35 -18.55 -11.71
CA SER A 101 -2.09 -17.76 -12.90
C SER A 101 -1.17 -16.60 -12.56
N LYS A 102 -0.49 -16.03 -13.56
CA LYS A 102 0.00 -14.65 -13.41
C LYS A 102 -1.16 -13.85 -12.83
N ILE A 103 -0.92 -13.05 -11.79
CA ILE A 103 -1.93 -12.12 -11.31
C ILE A 103 -2.44 -11.44 -12.57
N ASN A 104 -3.69 -11.70 -12.95
CA ASN A 104 -4.35 -10.94 -13.98
C ASN A 104 -4.63 -9.59 -13.30
N LEU A 105 -3.58 -8.77 -13.27
CA LEU A 105 -3.67 -7.43 -12.71
C LEU A 105 -4.78 -6.76 -13.51
N ALA A 106 -5.83 -6.36 -12.79
CA ALA A 106 -6.97 -5.75 -13.46
C ALA A 106 -6.47 -4.51 -14.21
N PRO A 107 -6.87 -4.31 -15.48
CA PRO A 107 -6.46 -3.13 -16.20
C PRO A 107 -6.95 -1.88 -15.46
N PRO A 108 -6.20 -0.78 -15.52
CA PRO A 108 -6.61 0.49 -14.92
C PRO A 108 -7.91 0.96 -15.54
N LYS A 109 -8.79 1.52 -14.75
CA LYS A 109 -10.10 1.98 -15.22
C LYS A 109 -10.28 3.48 -15.06
N PHE A 110 -9.97 3.98 -13.87
CA PHE A 110 -10.11 5.39 -13.53
C PHE A 110 -8.88 5.89 -12.78
N LEU A 111 -8.65 7.17 -12.93
CA LEU A 111 -7.62 7.90 -12.20
C LEU A 111 -8.26 9.11 -11.55
N TYR A 112 -7.88 9.35 -10.30
CA TYR A 112 -8.30 10.50 -9.50
C TYR A 112 -7.08 11.30 -9.08
N ALA A 113 -7.21 12.63 -9.09
CA ALA A 113 -6.15 13.54 -8.71
C ALA A 113 -6.71 14.65 -7.80
N THR A 114 -6.05 14.92 -6.66
CA THR A 114 -6.45 16.01 -5.78
C THR A 114 -6.08 17.35 -6.39
N GLU A 115 -6.98 18.33 -6.25
CA GLU A 115 -6.76 19.72 -6.64
C GLU A 115 -6.80 20.58 -5.38
N TYR A 116 -5.65 20.75 -4.73
CA TYR A 116 -5.52 21.36 -3.40
C TYR A 116 -6.23 22.71 -3.26
N LYS A 117 -5.91 23.65 -4.15
CA LYS A 117 -6.49 25.02 -4.10
C LYS A 117 -7.93 25.09 -4.56
N ALA A 118 -8.29 24.22 -5.49
CA ALA A 118 -9.64 24.21 -6.04
C ALA A 118 -10.66 23.52 -5.12
N GLY A 119 -10.18 22.76 -4.10
CA GLY A 119 -11.04 21.97 -3.24
C GLY A 119 -11.83 20.93 -4.03
N ARG A 120 -11.18 20.24 -4.97
CA ARG A 120 -11.81 19.26 -5.86
C ARG A 120 -10.94 18.03 -6.06
N ILE A 121 -11.53 17.03 -6.68
CA ILE A 121 -10.87 15.83 -7.18
C ILE A 121 -11.15 15.76 -8.68
N ALA A 122 -10.10 15.81 -9.50
CA ALA A 122 -10.21 15.58 -10.93
C ALA A 122 -10.44 14.09 -11.22
N GLU A 123 -11.28 13.78 -12.19
CA GLU A 123 -11.72 12.43 -12.52
C GLU A 123 -11.41 12.11 -13.98
N TYR A 124 -10.65 11.03 -14.19
CA TYR A 124 -10.26 10.58 -15.52
C TYR A 124 -10.61 9.12 -15.75
N LYS A 125 -10.91 8.79 -17.00
CA LYS A 125 -10.90 7.43 -17.54
C LYS A 125 -9.51 7.14 -18.07
N VAL A 126 -9.01 5.96 -17.77
CA VAL A 126 -7.73 5.46 -18.28
C VAL A 126 -8.02 4.55 -19.48
N ASN A 127 -7.37 4.79 -20.61
CA ASN A 127 -7.36 3.83 -21.71
C ASN A 127 -6.43 2.66 -21.33
N PRO A 128 -6.93 1.44 -21.14
CA PRO A 128 -6.12 0.33 -20.62
C PRO A 128 -5.07 -0.19 -21.61
N LEU A 129 -5.13 0.21 -22.87
CA LEU A 129 -4.16 -0.20 -23.88
C LEU A 129 -3.03 0.81 -24.06
N THR A 130 -3.33 2.11 -23.91
CA THR A 130 -2.39 3.19 -24.22
C THR A 130 -1.96 3.98 -22.99
N GLY A 131 -2.67 3.86 -21.87
CA GLY A 131 -2.45 4.67 -20.66
C GLY A 131 -2.95 6.11 -20.78
N SER A 132 -3.48 6.53 -21.92
CA SER A 132 -3.96 7.90 -22.11
C SER A 132 -5.17 8.20 -21.22
N LEU A 133 -5.28 9.47 -20.80
CA LEU A 133 -6.34 9.94 -19.91
C LEU A 133 -7.39 10.74 -20.70
N SER A 134 -8.64 10.56 -20.33
CA SER A 134 -9.76 11.39 -20.77
C SER A 134 -10.65 11.71 -19.57
N ALA A 135 -11.19 12.93 -19.47
CA ALA A 135 -12.07 13.29 -18.38
C ALA A 135 -13.29 12.36 -18.32
N THR A 136 -13.81 12.09 -17.11
CA THR A 136 -15.12 11.46 -16.92
C THR A 136 -16.24 12.40 -17.38
N SER A 137 -17.47 11.91 -17.44
CA SER A 137 -18.62 12.76 -17.79
C SER A 137 -18.87 13.89 -16.78
N GLN A 138 -18.44 13.72 -15.53
CA GLN A 138 -18.51 14.74 -14.48
C GLN A 138 -17.26 15.64 -14.48
N GLY A 139 -16.10 15.09 -14.86
CA GLY A 139 -14.82 15.78 -14.95
C GLY A 139 -14.15 16.05 -13.60
N SER A 140 -14.91 16.39 -12.56
CA SER A 140 -14.42 16.56 -11.20
C SER A 140 -15.52 16.45 -10.15
N ALA A 141 -15.17 16.05 -8.94
CA ALA A 141 -16.03 16.07 -7.76
C ALA A 141 -15.58 17.14 -6.76
N ALA A 142 -16.54 17.74 -6.03
CA ALA A 142 -16.24 18.68 -4.96
C ALA A 142 -15.66 17.95 -3.75
N ALA A 143 -14.49 18.40 -3.28
CA ALA A 143 -13.92 18.05 -1.99
C ALA A 143 -14.04 19.23 -1.01
N HIS A 144 -13.58 19.06 0.23
CA HIS A 144 -13.39 20.16 1.15
C HIS A 144 -12.04 20.87 0.91
N SER A 145 -11.77 21.93 1.65
CA SER A 145 -10.57 22.75 1.44
C SER A 145 -9.28 21.97 1.67
N GLY A 146 -8.37 22.05 0.72
CA GLY A 146 -7.03 21.51 0.80
C GLY A 146 -6.97 19.98 0.75
N PRO A 147 -7.55 19.29 -0.26
CA PRO A 147 -7.37 17.86 -0.44
C PRO A 147 -5.89 17.57 -0.77
N VAL A 148 -5.22 16.76 0.07
CA VAL A 148 -3.77 16.50 0.00
C VAL A 148 -3.42 15.04 -0.28
N ASP A 149 -4.30 14.13 0.12
CA ASP A 149 -4.05 12.71 -0.05
C ASP A 149 -5.36 11.95 -0.24
N MET A 150 -5.28 10.79 -0.92
CA MET A 150 -6.44 9.95 -1.12
C MET A 150 -6.05 8.48 -1.27
N ALA A 151 -6.97 7.62 -0.86
CA ALA A 151 -6.84 6.17 -1.01
C ALA A 151 -8.15 5.55 -1.48
N SER A 152 -8.08 4.64 -2.44
CA SER A 152 -9.21 3.81 -2.86
C SER A 152 -9.21 2.47 -2.12
N ASP A 153 -10.37 1.85 -2.02
CA ASP A 153 -10.44 0.45 -1.64
C ASP A 153 -9.86 -0.44 -2.77
N HIS A 154 -9.44 -1.64 -2.41
CA HIS A 154 -8.83 -2.61 -3.32
C HIS A 154 -9.71 -2.94 -4.55
N TRP A 155 -11.02 -2.80 -4.45
CA TRP A 155 -11.95 -3.08 -5.55
C TRP A 155 -12.28 -1.87 -6.41
N GLY A 156 -11.79 -0.67 -6.06
CA GLY A 156 -12.12 0.57 -6.76
C GLY A 156 -13.59 0.96 -6.64
N ASN A 157 -14.22 0.68 -5.49
CA ASN A 157 -15.62 1.05 -5.22
C ASN A 157 -15.76 2.34 -4.41
N ARG A 158 -14.75 2.67 -3.62
CA ARG A 158 -14.75 3.79 -2.69
C ARG A 158 -13.43 4.54 -2.73
N LEU A 159 -13.50 5.83 -2.50
CA LEU A 159 -12.36 6.72 -2.37
C LEU A 159 -12.53 7.54 -1.09
N TYR A 160 -11.46 7.66 -0.30
CA TYR A 160 -11.39 8.54 0.86
C TYR A 160 -10.28 9.55 0.67
N VAL A 161 -10.55 10.80 1.06
CA VAL A 161 -9.67 11.95 0.78
C VAL A 161 -9.41 12.71 2.06
N ALA A 162 -8.14 12.93 2.38
CA ALA A 162 -7.72 13.76 3.50
C ALA A 162 -7.66 15.23 3.07
N ASN A 163 -8.39 16.10 3.79
CA ASN A 163 -8.44 17.52 3.53
C ASN A 163 -7.71 18.28 4.63
N SER A 164 -6.55 18.85 4.32
CA SER A 164 -5.71 19.53 5.29
C SER A 164 -6.29 20.86 5.76
N GLY A 165 -6.86 21.63 4.82
CA GLY A 165 -7.47 22.92 5.13
C GLY A 165 -8.74 22.82 5.98
N SER A 166 -9.56 21.81 5.74
CA SER A 166 -10.81 21.58 6.48
C SER A 166 -10.69 20.60 7.65
N ARG A 167 -9.54 19.98 7.85
CA ARG A 167 -9.27 19.02 8.93
C ARG A 167 -10.31 17.90 8.99
N ASN A 168 -10.56 17.27 7.85
CA ASN A 168 -11.55 16.18 7.75
C ASN A 168 -11.21 15.19 6.63
N LEU A 169 -11.98 14.11 6.58
CA LEU A 169 -11.97 13.14 5.50
C LEU A 169 -13.25 13.26 4.69
N ASP A 170 -13.14 13.38 3.37
CA ASP A 170 -14.26 13.10 2.47
C ASP A 170 -14.29 11.62 2.11
N GLY A 171 -15.49 11.06 1.97
CA GLY A 171 -15.72 9.73 1.44
C GLY A 171 -16.60 9.75 0.21
N TYR A 172 -16.29 8.91 -0.79
CA TYR A 172 -17.02 8.80 -2.05
C TYR A 172 -17.26 7.34 -2.43
N VAL A 173 -18.37 7.12 -3.12
CA VAL A 173 -18.63 5.92 -3.92
C VAL A 173 -18.16 6.22 -5.34
N ILE A 174 -17.43 5.26 -5.94
CA ILE A 174 -16.97 5.30 -7.32
C ILE A 174 -17.99 4.58 -8.19
N SER A 175 -18.54 5.24 -9.20
CA SER A 175 -19.36 4.58 -10.22
C SER A 175 -18.50 3.69 -11.10
N ARG A 176 -18.71 2.40 -11.05
CA ARG A 176 -17.93 1.42 -11.85
C ARG A 176 -18.06 1.59 -13.37
N SER A 177 -19.13 2.22 -13.83
CA SER A 177 -19.38 2.43 -15.26
C SER A 177 -18.83 3.75 -15.78
N SER A 178 -18.95 4.82 -14.99
CA SER A 178 -18.57 6.19 -15.42
C SER A 178 -17.29 6.71 -14.77
N GLY A 179 -16.91 6.20 -13.57
CA GLY A 179 -15.85 6.74 -12.74
C GLY A 179 -16.26 7.95 -11.89
N ASN A 180 -17.48 8.44 -12.05
CA ASN A 180 -17.96 9.60 -11.31
C ASN A 180 -18.01 9.32 -9.81
N LEU A 181 -17.67 10.32 -9.01
CA LEU A 181 -17.67 10.26 -7.56
C LEU A 181 -18.96 10.81 -6.98
N THR A 182 -19.53 10.07 -6.03
CA THR A 182 -20.70 10.54 -5.25
C THR A 182 -20.36 10.44 -3.76
N LYS A 183 -20.58 11.53 -3.00
CA LYS A 183 -20.29 11.54 -1.55
C LYS A 183 -21.06 10.46 -0.81
N VAL A 184 -20.39 9.77 0.11
CA VAL A 184 -21.05 8.84 1.03
C VAL A 184 -21.86 9.58 2.09
N PRO A 185 -22.92 8.97 2.65
CA PRO A 185 -23.68 9.58 3.75
C PRO A 185 -22.77 9.94 4.93
N GLY A 186 -23.00 11.11 5.52
CA GLY A 186 -22.23 11.58 6.67
C GLY A 186 -20.86 12.18 6.37
N SER A 187 -20.41 12.17 5.10
CA SER A 187 -19.21 12.91 4.69
C SER A 187 -19.43 14.44 4.83
N PRO A 188 -18.47 15.22 5.37
CA PRO A 188 -17.13 14.82 5.77
C PRO A 188 -17.05 14.24 7.20
N PHE A 189 -15.98 13.49 7.49
CA PHE A 189 -15.68 12.92 8.80
C PHE A 189 -14.55 13.72 9.44
N ALA A 190 -14.74 14.17 10.69
CA ALA A 190 -13.78 15.03 11.38
C ALA A 190 -12.45 14.32 11.66
N LEU A 191 -11.34 15.06 11.51
CA LEU A 191 -10.01 14.72 12.00
C LEU A 191 -9.61 15.62 13.17
N PRO A 192 -8.79 15.17 14.11
CA PRO A 192 -8.35 15.98 15.25
C PRO A 192 -7.44 17.15 14.85
N GLY A 193 -6.87 17.12 13.65
CA GLY A 193 -5.94 18.12 13.16
C GLY A 193 -5.87 18.23 11.64
N ILE A 194 -4.81 18.83 11.15
CA ILE A 194 -4.53 18.97 9.72
C ILE A 194 -4.31 17.57 9.14
N GLY A 195 -5.19 17.10 8.26
CA GLY A 195 -5.08 15.81 7.59
C GLY A 195 -3.83 15.73 6.70
N LEU A 196 -3.10 14.66 6.78
CA LEU A 196 -1.84 14.45 6.04
C LEU A 196 -1.94 13.29 5.04
N ARG A 197 -2.32 12.10 5.51
CA ARG A 197 -2.39 10.87 4.73
C ARG A 197 -3.62 10.06 5.09
N VAL A 198 -4.06 9.24 4.15
CA VAL A 198 -5.15 8.29 4.35
C VAL A 198 -4.82 6.96 3.66
N VAL A 199 -5.14 5.86 4.31
CA VAL A 199 -5.04 4.50 3.72
C VAL A 199 -6.31 3.71 4.00
N VAL A 200 -6.68 2.85 3.06
CA VAL A 200 -7.77 1.89 3.22
C VAL A 200 -7.18 0.53 3.53
N HIS A 201 -7.69 -0.12 4.56
CA HIS A 201 -7.31 -1.48 4.91
C HIS A 201 -7.60 -2.46 3.76
N PRO A 202 -6.77 -3.48 3.50
CA PRO A 202 -6.98 -4.43 2.39
C PRO A 202 -8.36 -5.10 2.36
N SER A 203 -8.99 -5.32 3.52
CA SER A 203 -10.38 -5.82 3.61
C SER A 203 -11.44 -4.77 3.28
N ALA A 204 -11.06 -3.49 3.11
CA ALA A 204 -11.94 -2.33 3.01
C ALA A 204 -12.92 -2.13 4.18
N HIS A 205 -12.70 -2.79 5.32
CA HIS A 205 -13.53 -2.62 6.52
C HIS A 205 -13.07 -1.44 7.38
N PHE A 206 -11.84 -0.95 7.19
CA PHE A 206 -11.27 0.14 7.98
C PHE A 206 -10.56 1.14 7.10
N VAL A 207 -10.54 2.39 7.57
CA VAL A 207 -9.77 3.50 7.03
C VAL A 207 -8.94 4.08 8.15
N TYR A 208 -7.67 4.35 7.88
CA TYR A 208 -6.74 5.00 8.81
C TYR A 208 -6.25 6.30 8.20
N ALA A 209 -6.12 7.32 9.04
CA ALA A 209 -5.65 8.63 8.59
C ALA A 209 -4.73 9.26 9.64
N THR A 210 -3.68 9.91 9.16
CA THR A 210 -2.78 10.70 10.00
C THR A 210 -3.15 12.18 9.95
N SER A 211 -2.93 12.87 11.06
CA SER A 211 -3.13 14.31 11.16
C SER A 211 -2.23 14.91 12.25
N ASN A 212 -1.90 16.21 12.11
CA ASN A 212 -1.20 16.98 13.14
C ASN A 212 -2.13 18.04 13.71
N ASP A 213 -2.15 18.18 15.02
CA ASP A 213 -2.87 19.29 15.66
C ASP A 213 -2.08 20.62 15.61
N SER A 214 -2.60 21.66 16.25
CA SER A 214 -1.96 22.97 16.27
C SER A 214 -0.65 23.01 17.06
N SER A 215 -0.38 22.00 17.91
CA SER A 215 0.88 21.84 18.64
C SER A 215 1.89 20.96 17.89
N SER A 216 1.56 20.54 16.67
CA SER A 216 2.31 19.55 15.87
C SER A 216 2.34 18.16 16.49
N ALA A 217 1.44 17.86 17.42
CA ALA A 217 1.28 16.50 17.92
C ALA A 217 0.59 15.64 16.86
N GLY A 218 1.15 14.46 16.59
CA GLY A 218 0.63 13.49 15.64
C GLY A 218 -0.56 12.72 16.20
N HIS A 219 -1.54 12.47 15.33
CA HIS A 219 -2.72 11.68 15.62
C HIS A 219 -2.95 10.66 14.52
N LEU A 220 -3.22 9.42 14.91
CA LEU A 220 -3.60 8.33 14.04
C LEU A 220 -5.08 8.01 14.25
N SER A 221 -5.93 8.44 13.33
CA SER A 221 -7.37 8.20 13.37
C SER A 221 -7.72 6.91 12.66
N ALA A 222 -8.60 6.11 13.26
CA ALA A 222 -9.09 4.86 12.70
C ALA A 222 -10.62 4.86 12.64
N TYR A 223 -11.16 4.40 11.52
CA TYR A 223 -12.60 4.36 11.25
C TYR A 223 -13.01 3.00 10.71
N LYS A 224 -14.17 2.53 11.15
CA LYS A 224 -14.87 1.40 10.55
C LYS A 224 -15.73 1.88 9.38
N VAL A 225 -15.60 1.20 8.25
CA VAL A 225 -16.38 1.47 7.03
C VAL A 225 -17.74 0.74 7.14
N GLN A 226 -18.81 1.48 7.01
CA GLN A 226 -20.17 0.95 6.97
C GLN A 226 -20.52 0.45 5.55
N SER A 227 -21.59 -0.33 5.41
CA SER A 227 -22.02 -0.88 4.11
C SER A 227 -22.27 0.20 3.03
N ASN A 228 -22.75 1.37 3.44
CA ASN A 228 -22.98 2.53 2.56
C ASN A 228 -21.70 3.39 2.33
N GLY A 229 -20.55 3.00 2.89
CA GLY A 229 -19.30 3.73 2.78
C GLY A 229 -19.04 4.80 3.84
N SER A 230 -20.05 5.12 4.70
CA SER A 230 -19.84 6.07 5.80
C SER A 230 -18.83 5.53 6.81
N LEU A 231 -18.20 6.45 7.54
CA LEU A 231 -17.15 6.13 8.52
C LEU A 231 -17.68 6.35 9.95
N THR A 232 -17.36 5.42 10.83
CA THR A 232 -17.57 5.56 12.27
C THR A 232 -16.26 5.35 13.00
N PRO A 233 -15.85 6.23 13.96
CA PRO A 233 -14.62 6.02 14.71
C PRO A 233 -14.57 4.65 15.39
N VAL A 234 -13.42 3.99 15.36
CA VAL A 234 -13.19 2.78 16.15
C VAL A 234 -12.94 3.14 17.61
N PRO A 235 -13.20 2.24 18.57
CA PRO A 235 -12.91 2.48 19.98
C PRO A 235 -11.42 2.83 20.19
N GLY A 236 -11.15 3.92 20.92
CA GLY A 236 -9.80 4.42 21.17
C GLY A 236 -9.26 5.38 20.13
N SER A 237 -9.93 5.57 19.01
CA SER A 237 -9.55 6.56 18.01
C SER A 237 -9.95 7.99 18.45
N PRO A 238 -9.10 9.02 18.23
CA PRO A 238 -7.76 8.93 17.63
C PRO A 238 -6.73 8.39 18.60
N PHE A 239 -5.78 7.60 18.09
CA PHE A 239 -4.64 7.14 18.85
C PHE A 239 -3.58 8.25 18.86
N ALA A 240 -3.07 8.60 20.07
CA ALA A 240 -2.00 9.58 20.20
C ALA A 240 -0.68 8.97 19.73
N GLU A 241 0.02 9.67 18.87
CA GLU A 241 1.43 9.40 18.58
C GLU A 241 2.26 10.29 19.50
N ASN A 242 3.16 9.68 20.29
CA ASN A 242 3.99 10.41 21.27
C ASN A 242 5.03 11.34 20.64
N SER A 243 5.01 11.49 19.32
CA SER A 243 5.92 12.32 18.53
C SER A 243 5.16 12.90 17.34
N GLY A 244 5.62 14.04 16.80
CA GLY A 244 5.03 14.60 15.58
C GLY A 244 5.06 13.55 14.46
N THR A 245 3.97 13.45 13.67
CA THR A 245 3.97 12.57 12.50
C THR A 245 4.46 13.30 11.26
N GLU A 246 5.28 12.65 10.44
CA GLU A 246 5.58 13.08 9.07
C GLU A 246 4.39 12.82 8.13
N GLY A 247 3.41 12.10 8.61
CA GLY A 247 2.17 11.81 7.91
C GLY A 247 2.16 10.50 7.13
N ALA A 248 3.28 9.99 6.69
CA ALA A 248 3.33 8.76 5.90
C ALA A 248 2.78 7.56 6.66
N ILE A 249 1.96 6.76 5.98
CA ILE A 249 1.25 5.62 6.56
C ILE A 249 1.07 4.52 5.53
N ALA A 250 1.25 3.27 5.93
CA ALA A 250 1.03 2.10 5.10
C ALA A 250 0.39 0.96 5.89
N VAL A 251 -0.48 0.19 5.24
CA VAL A 251 -1.03 -1.05 5.81
C VAL A 251 -0.38 -2.25 5.13
N HIS A 252 -0.01 -3.24 5.92
CA HIS A 252 0.52 -4.49 5.41
C HIS A 252 -0.51 -5.21 4.53
N PRO A 253 -0.13 -5.84 3.41
CA PRO A 253 -1.08 -6.51 2.51
C PRO A 253 -1.93 -7.60 3.16
N ASN A 254 -1.45 -8.22 4.27
CA ASN A 254 -2.25 -9.18 5.03
C ASN A 254 -3.29 -8.54 5.97
N GLY A 255 -3.28 -7.21 6.12
CA GLY A 255 -4.18 -6.46 6.98
C GLY A 255 -3.87 -6.48 8.48
N LYS A 256 -2.77 -7.13 8.92
CA LYS A 256 -2.48 -7.27 10.36
C LYS A 256 -1.71 -6.12 10.96
N TYR A 257 -0.92 -5.41 10.15
CA TYR A 257 0.00 -4.39 10.66
C TYR A 257 -0.19 -3.07 9.93
N LEU A 258 0.01 -1.99 10.68
CA LEU A 258 0.04 -0.63 10.18
C LEU A 258 1.39 -0.01 10.55
N TYR A 259 1.97 0.70 9.59
CA TYR A 259 3.25 1.41 9.70
C TYR A 259 3.00 2.91 9.55
N ALA A 260 3.51 3.72 10.46
CA ALA A 260 3.38 5.17 10.43
C ALA A 260 4.75 5.84 10.62
N ALA A 261 5.08 6.80 9.78
CA ALA A 261 6.29 7.59 9.92
C ALA A 261 6.15 8.58 11.08
N VAL A 262 7.11 8.58 11.97
CA VAL A 262 7.13 9.42 13.17
C VAL A 262 8.51 10.04 13.37
N ASN A 263 8.54 11.20 14.04
CA ASN A 263 9.77 11.86 14.49
C ASN A 263 10.00 11.65 15.98
N LEU A 264 11.07 10.98 16.33
CA LEU A 264 11.52 10.88 17.71
C LEU A 264 12.21 12.18 18.18
N PRO A 265 12.34 12.41 19.51
CA PRO A 265 13.12 13.51 20.05
C PRO A 265 14.53 13.57 19.44
N GLY A 266 15.01 14.77 19.12
CA GLY A 266 16.28 14.95 18.40
C GLY A 266 16.16 14.87 16.88
N PHE A 267 14.93 14.85 16.33
CA PHE A 267 14.64 14.75 14.90
C PHE A 267 15.16 13.46 14.25
N VAL A 268 15.01 12.36 14.95
CA VAL A 268 15.33 11.04 14.43
C VAL A 268 14.06 10.46 13.80
N GLY A 269 14.05 10.30 12.49
CA GLY A 269 12.95 9.63 11.81
C GLY A 269 12.84 8.18 12.22
N ALA A 270 11.63 7.71 12.40
CA ALA A 270 11.33 6.34 12.77
C ALA A 270 10.02 5.85 12.14
N VAL A 271 9.79 4.57 12.20
CA VAL A 271 8.53 3.94 11.79
C VAL A 271 7.88 3.32 13.02
N ALA A 272 6.75 3.87 13.42
CA ALA A 272 5.88 3.25 14.43
C ALA A 272 5.10 2.10 13.78
N VAL A 273 5.01 0.98 14.46
CA VAL A 273 4.34 -0.23 13.98
C VAL A 273 3.24 -0.62 14.97
N TYR A 274 2.07 -0.89 14.43
CA TYR A 274 0.89 -1.28 15.19
C TYR A 274 0.31 -2.59 14.68
N ASP A 275 -0.10 -3.44 15.60
CA ASP A 275 -0.99 -4.57 15.33
C ASP A 275 -2.42 -4.04 15.15
N ILE A 276 -3.10 -4.51 14.10
CA ILE A 276 -4.49 -4.15 13.78
C ILE A 276 -5.40 -5.25 14.30
N ASN A 277 -6.30 -4.91 15.21
CA ASN A 277 -7.37 -5.82 15.58
C ASN A 277 -8.35 -6.01 14.40
N GLU A 278 -8.33 -7.18 13.78
CA GLU A 278 -9.12 -7.49 12.58
C GLU A 278 -10.64 -7.41 12.78
N VAL A 279 -11.13 -7.43 14.04
CA VAL A 279 -12.56 -7.40 14.36
C VAL A 279 -13.09 -5.96 14.45
N ASN A 280 -12.32 -5.09 15.11
CA ASN A 280 -12.77 -3.74 15.42
C ASN A 280 -11.89 -2.60 14.86
N GLY A 281 -10.73 -2.93 14.27
CA GLY A 281 -9.81 -1.96 13.66
C GLY A 281 -8.94 -1.17 14.65
N ALA A 282 -9.00 -1.50 15.95
CA ALA A 282 -8.18 -0.83 16.97
C ALA A 282 -6.69 -1.16 16.78
N LEU A 283 -5.85 -0.21 17.17
CA LEU A 283 -4.40 -0.28 17.00
C LEU A 283 -3.70 -0.48 18.34
N THR A 284 -2.73 -1.39 18.36
CA THR A 284 -1.85 -1.63 19.52
C THR A 284 -0.39 -1.59 19.08
N PRO A 285 0.47 -0.77 19.67
CA PRO A 285 1.90 -0.76 19.31
C PRO A 285 2.52 -2.14 19.48
N VAL A 286 3.30 -2.59 18.49
CA VAL A 286 4.05 -3.85 18.61
C VAL A 286 5.27 -3.65 19.53
N PRO A 287 5.76 -4.71 20.20
CA PRO A 287 6.97 -4.62 21.03
C PRO A 287 8.16 -4.09 20.25
N GLY A 288 8.87 -3.11 20.84
CA GLY A 288 10.02 -2.46 20.19
C GLY A 288 9.70 -1.30 19.27
N SER A 289 8.41 -1.03 18.97
CA SER A 289 7.99 0.16 18.22
C SER A 289 8.25 1.44 19.03
N PRO A 290 8.68 2.54 18.37
CA PRO A 290 9.01 2.69 16.96
C PRO A 290 10.43 2.24 16.57
N PHE A 291 10.64 1.87 15.32
CA PHE A 291 11.91 1.43 14.74
C PHE A 291 12.61 2.59 14.04
N ALA A 292 13.86 2.89 14.43
CA ALA A 292 14.61 4.00 13.86
C ALA A 292 14.92 3.75 12.37
N VAL A 293 14.75 4.80 11.56
CA VAL A 293 15.15 4.79 10.16
C VAL A 293 16.67 5.01 10.06
N PRO A 294 17.38 4.20 9.27
CA PRO A 294 18.83 4.33 9.17
C PRO A 294 19.24 5.65 8.50
N THR A 295 20.33 6.22 8.99
CA THR A 295 20.94 7.43 8.45
C THR A 295 22.05 7.06 7.46
N TYR A 296 22.14 7.77 6.35
CA TYR A 296 23.22 7.58 5.38
C TYR A 296 24.58 7.96 5.99
N ALA A 297 25.57 7.08 5.80
CA ALA A 297 26.93 7.34 6.26
C ALA A 297 27.55 8.51 5.46
N GLY A 298 27.84 9.61 6.12
CA GLY A 298 28.29 10.85 5.47
C GLY A 298 27.27 11.99 5.55
N CYS A 299 26.08 11.73 6.06
CA CYS A 299 25.10 12.76 6.39
C CYS A 299 25.65 13.75 7.41
N ASN A 300 25.55 15.04 7.10
CA ASN A 300 25.81 16.12 8.04
C ASN A 300 24.54 16.43 8.87
N GLN A 301 24.62 17.42 9.75
CA GLN A 301 23.51 17.82 10.62
C GLN A 301 22.22 18.27 9.91
N PHE A 302 22.27 18.50 8.59
CA PHE A 302 21.12 18.91 7.77
C PHE A 302 20.43 17.71 7.12
N CYS A 303 21.07 16.58 7.06
CA CYS A 303 20.65 15.35 6.41
C CYS A 303 19.95 14.43 7.40
N ARG A 304 18.79 14.84 7.89
CA ARG A 304 18.05 14.10 8.90
C ARG A 304 17.20 13.01 8.26
N PRO A 305 17.12 11.80 8.85
CA PRO A 305 16.16 10.80 8.37
C PRO A 305 14.73 11.34 8.53
N GLN A 306 14.05 11.55 7.42
CA GLN A 306 12.67 12.01 7.36
C GLN A 306 11.90 11.13 6.37
N PRO A 307 11.21 10.10 6.86
CA PRO A 307 10.42 9.22 6.00
C PRO A 307 9.17 9.97 5.51
N ALA A 308 9.27 10.57 4.32
CA ALA A 308 8.20 11.36 3.70
C ALA A 308 7.06 10.49 3.16
N ASP A 309 7.37 9.24 2.77
CA ASP A 309 6.39 8.27 2.33
C ASP A 309 6.80 6.83 2.71
N LEU A 310 5.81 5.96 2.87
CA LEU A 310 5.97 4.55 3.25
C LEU A 310 5.15 3.65 2.35
N GLN A 311 5.73 2.56 1.86
CA GLN A 311 4.97 1.48 1.24
C GLN A 311 5.51 0.10 1.59
N VAL A 312 4.59 -0.83 1.85
CA VAL A 312 4.91 -2.25 1.97
C VAL A 312 4.88 -2.87 0.58
N ASP A 313 5.85 -3.71 0.27
CA ASP A 313 5.88 -4.42 -1.00
C ASP A 313 4.65 -5.36 -1.14
N PRO A 314 4.22 -5.69 -2.36
CA PRO A 314 3.02 -6.51 -2.56
C PRO A 314 3.07 -7.89 -1.92
N THR A 315 4.26 -8.41 -1.60
CA THR A 315 4.41 -9.70 -0.92
C THR A 315 4.36 -9.59 0.60
N GLY A 316 4.45 -8.37 1.14
CA GLY A 316 4.46 -8.08 2.57
C GLY A 316 5.79 -8.35 3.27
N HIS A 317 6.87 -8.67 2.56
CA HIS A 317 8.14 -8.99 3.18
C HIS A 317 9.01 -7.79 3.47
N PHE A 318 8.79 -6.67 2.76
CA PHE A 318 9.64 -5.49 2.84
C PHE A 318 8.82 -4.21 2.97
N LEU A 319 9.35 -3.28 3.74
CA LEU A 319 8.86 -1.90 3.83
C LEU A 319 9.91 -0.97 3.24
N TYR A 320 9.47 -0.02 2.43
CA TYR A 320 10.30 1.03 1.86
C TYR A 320 9.84 2.39 2.34
N ALA A 321 10.81 3.25 2.67
CA ALA A 321 10.58 4.62 3.08
C ALA A 321 11.36 5.58 2.17
N ALA A 322 10.67 6.51 1.53
CA ALA A 322 11.29 7.62 0.83
C ALA A 322 11.86 8.60 1.86
N GLN A 323 13.15 8.89 1.77
CA GLN A 323 13.88 9.77 2.70
C GLN A 323 14.19 11.09 2.02
N SER A 324 13.31 12.06 2.18
CA SER A 324 13.42 13.34 1.48
C SER A 324 14.75 14.05 1.72
N ALA A 325 15.15 14.26 2.98
CA ALA A 325 16.38 14.96 3.31
C ALA A 325 17.67 14.13 3.11
N GLN A 326 17.59 12.91 2.59
CA GLN A 326 18.75 12.02 2.39
C GLN A 326 18.87 11.47 0.96
N ASP A 327 18.05 11.91 0.04
CA ASP A 327 18.06 11.48 -1.37
C ASP A 327 18.17 9.95 -1.50
N SER A 328 17.36 9.23 -0.72
CA SER A 328 17.52 7.79 -0.54
C SER A 328 16.21 7.07 -0.29
N ILE A 329 16.26 5.76 -0.46
CA ILE A 329 15.22 4.84 0.03
C ILE A 329 15.77 4.05 1.22
N ALA A 330 15.16 4.18 2.39
CA ALA A 330 15.38 3.23 3.48
C ALA A 330 14.52 1.99 3.24
N ALA A 331 15.11 0.83 3.49
CA ALA A 331 14.41 -0.44 3.29
C ALA A 331 14.58 -1.36 4.50
N PHE A 332 13.47 -2.04 4.84
CA PHE A 332 13.37 -2.90 6.01
C PHE A 332 12.81 -4.27 5.60
N LYS A 333 13.27 -5.29 6.27
CA LYS A 333 12.62 -6.60 6.31
C LYS A 333 11.52 -6.58 7.37
N ILE A 334 10.36 -7.12 7.03
CA ILE A 334 9.22 -7.27 7.95
C ILE A 334 9.21 -8.68 8.50
N ASP A 335 9.16 -8.84 9.82
CA ASP A 335 8.84 -10.11 10.46
C ASP A 335 7.34 -10.39 10.28
N GLN A 336 7.01 -11.50 9.63
CA GLN A 336 5.64 -11.85 9.25
C GLN A 336 4.74 -12.22 10.43
N SER A 337 5.34 -12.53 11.56
CA SER A 337 4.60 -12.95 12.77
C SER A 337 4.35 -11.81 13.76
N THR A 338 5.22 -10.81 13.76
CA THR A 338 5.21 -9.71 14.75
C THR A 338 5.04 -8.33 14.11
N GLY A 339 5.21 -8.20 12.79
CA GLY A 339 5.21 -6.91 12.07
C GLY A 339 6.47 -6.07 12.30
N THR A 340 7.42 -6.51 13.15
CA THR A 340 8.61 -5.76 13.51
C THR A 340 9.56 -5.56 12.33
N LEU A 341 10.34 -4.49 12.37
CA LEU A 341 11.22 -4.07 11.28
C LEU A 341 12.69 -4.32 11.62
N THR A 342 13.42 -4.80 10.60
CA THR A 342 14.89 -4.92 10.64
C THR A 342 15.46 -4.25 9.40
N ASN A 343 16.43 -3.34 9.56
CA ASN A 343 17.07 -2.67 8.43
C ASN A 343 17.69 -3.69 7.48
N LEU A 344 17.49 -3.52 6.17
CA LEU A 344 18.21 -4.32 5.18
C LEU A 344 19.70 -3.93 5.17
N PRO A 345 20.60 -4.88 4.90
CA PRO A 345 22.03 -4.59 4.79
C PRO A 345 22.30 -3.53 3.72
N GLY A 346 22.98 -2.45 4.09
CA GLY A 346 23.28 -1.32 3.20
C GLY A 346 22.20 -0.24 3.13
N SER A 347 21.07 -0.40 3.84
CA SER A 347 20.06 0.67 3.94
C SER A 347 20.60 1.86 4.77
N PRO A 348 20.29 3.12 4.37
CA PRO A 348 19.49 3.54 3.23
C PRO A 348 20.28 3.50 1.90
N TYR A 349 19.57 3.35 0.78
CA TYR A 349 20.13 3.25 -0.55
C TYR A 349 20.02 4.60 -1.25
N PRO A 350 21.15 5.27 -1.57
CA PRO A 350 21.14 6.57 -2.22
C PRO A 350 20.78 6.45 -3.71
N ASP A 351 20.22 7.50 -4.27
CA ASP A 351 19.92 7.62 -5.70
C ASP A 351 21.13 8.00 -6.58
N GLY A 352 22.31 8.08 -5.98
CA GLY A 352 23.55 8.43 -6.65
C GLY A 352 23.82 9.93 -6.83
N SER A 353 22.86 10.81 -6.47
CA SER A 353 23.03 12.27 -6.58
C SER A 353 23.76 12.89 -5.39
N PHE A 354 23.68 12.28 -4.23
CA PHE A 354 24.13 12.82 -2.95
C PHE A 354 25.61 13.26 -2.88
N ASN A 355 26.47 12.68 -3.73
CA ASN A 355 27.93 13.01 -3.75
C ASN A 355 28.40 13.74 -5.02
N THR A 356 27.56 13.97 -6.01
CA THR A 356 28.00 14.46 -7.33
C THR A 356 27.28 15.73 -7.78
N ASP A 357 26.17 16.06 -7.17
CA ASP A 357 25.35 17.21 -7.52
C ASP A 357 25.01 18.01 -6.25
N SER A 358 25.03 19.32 -6.35
CA SER A 358 24.67 20.22 -5.25
C SER A 358 23.16 20.40 -5.07
N THR A 359 22.37 19.71 -5.87
CA THR A 359 20.90 19.75 -5.81
C THR A 359 20.37 18.43 -5.24
N PRO A 360 19.82 18.44 -4.00
CA PRO A 360 19.12 17.26 -3.45
C PRO A 360 17.96 16.89 -4.35
N LYS A 361 17.61 15.60 -4.44
CA LYS A 361 16.44 15.14 -5.22
C LYS A 361 15.16 15.16 -4.44
N ASP A 362 15.23 14.97 -3.13
CA ASP A 362 14.11 15.04 -2.19
C ASP A 362 12.93 14.12 -2.58
N PRO A 363 13.07 12.79 -2.50
CA PRO A 363 12.00 11.87 -2.81
C PRO A 363 10.85 12.01 -1.80
N MET A 364 9.74 12.62 -2.24
CA MET A 364 8.58 12.92 -1.40
C MET A 364 7.51 11.83 -1.42
N ARG A 365 7.46 11.05 -2.49
CA ARG A 365 6.48 9.99 -2.70
C ARG A 365 7.11 8.80 -3.37
N LEU A 366 6.63 7.61 -3.06
CA LEU A 366 7.01 6.39 -3.76
C LEU A 366 5.80 5.54 -4.12
N SER A 367 5.93 4.75 -5.18
CA SER A 367 4.94 3.76 -5.59
C SER A 367 5.62 2.51 -6.08
N ILE A 368 5.17 1.36 -5.60
CA ILE A 368 5.73 0.05 -5.93
C ILE A 368 4.86 -0.61 -7.01
N ASP A 369 5.49 -1.18 -8.04
CA ASP A 369 4.73 -1.93 -9.03
C ASP A 369 4.07 -3.17 -8.41
N PRO A 370 2.90 -3.61 -8.90
CA PRO A 370 2.15 -4.72 -8.30
C PRO A 370 2.91 -6.07 -8.31
N ASN A 371 3.98 -6.19 -9.09
CA ASN A 371 4.84 -7.38 -9.10
C ASN A 371 6.00 -7.27 -8.11
N GLY A 372 6.20 -6.13 -7.46
CA GLY A 372 7.31 -5.86 -6.54
C GLY A 372 8.68 -5.86 -7.21
N LYS A 373 8.75 -5.50 -8.51
CA LYS A 373 10.00 -5.44 -9.25
C LYS A 373 10.63 -4.06 -9.28
N PHE A 374 9.79 -3.03 -9.24
CA PHE A 374 10.20 -1.64 -9.38
C PHE A 374 9.57 -0.76 -8.32
N ILE A 375 10.34 0.24 -7.89
CA ILE A 375 9.85 1.38 -7.13
C ILE A 375 10.04 2.60 -8.02
N TYR A 376 9.07 3.48 -8.01
CA TYR A 376 9.11 4.79 -8.64
C TYR A 376 9.01 5.86 -7.55
N THR A 377 9.88 6.88 -7.60
CA THR A 377 9.82 8.02 -6.68
C THR A 377 9.51 9.30 -7.43
N ALA A 378 8.74 10.17 -6.79
CA ALA A 378 8.55 11.55 -7.21
C ALA A 378 9.49 12.42 -6.38
N ASP A 379 10.44 13.04 -7.06
CA ASP A 379 11.55 13.76 -6.46
C ASP A 379 11.33 15.27 -6.66
N ASP A 380 10.98 15.97 -5.57
CA ASP A 380 10.50 17.36 -5.58
C ASP A 380 11.63 18.32 -6.04
N GLU A 381 12.72 18.41 -5.31
CA GLU A 381 13.84 19.31 -5.65
C GLU A 381 14.66 18.81 -6.86
N GLY A 382 14.68 17.50 -7.09
CA GLY A 382 15.30 16.90 -8.28
C GLY A 382 14.50 17.06 -9.55
N GLU A 383 13.28 17.60 -9.47
CA GLU A 383 12.37 17.77 -10.60
C GLU A 383 12.28 16.51 -11.47
N SER A 384 12.24 15.31 -10.85
CA SER A 384 12.39 14.03 -11.56
C SER A 384 11.46 12.92 -11.05
N LEU A 385 11.25 11.92 -11.91
CA LEU A 385 10.77 10.61 -11.54
C LEU A 385 11.96 9.64 -11.54
N SER A 386 12.26 9.04 -10.40
CA SER A 386 13.32 8.04 -10.33
C SER A 386 12.78 6.62 -10.40
N VAL A 387 13.55 5.72 -11.00
CA VAL A 387 13.25 4.32 -11.18
C VAL A 387 14.25 3.47 -10.41
N TRP A 388 13.76 2.57 -9.59
CA TRP A 388 14.54 1.64 -8.80
C TRP A 388 14.16 0.20 -9.12
N GLY A 389 15.14 -0.65 -9.38
CA GLY A 389 14.91 -2.09 -9.51
C GLY A 389 14.99 -2.75 -8.13
N VAL A 390 14.07 -3.66 -7.83
CA VAL A 390 14.04 -4.38 -6.56
C VAL A 390 14.47 -5.82 -6.76
N ASN A 391 15.42 -6.28 -5.96
CA ASN A 391 15.70 -7.70 -5.84
C ASN A 391 14.61 -8.37 -4.98
N LYS A 392 13.73 -9.11 -5.58
CA LYS A 392 12.55 -9.71 -4.92
C LYS A 392 12.87 -10.68 -3.79
N THR A 393 14.08 -11.26 -3.78
CA THR A 393 14.51 -12.21 -2.74
C THR A 393 15.08 -11.50 -1.53
N THR A 394 15.87 -10.45 -1.76
CA THR A 394 16.57 -9.71 -0.69
C THR A 394 15.88 -8.43 -0.28
N GLY A 395 14.96 -7.91 -1.08
CA GLY A 395 14.31 -6.61 -0.89
C GLY A 395 15.18 -5.40 -1.23
N VAL A 396 16.42 -5.62 -1.65
CA VAL A 396 17.38 -4.53 -1.91
C VAL A 396 16.97 -3.74 -3.14
N PRO A 397 16.66 -2.43 -3.01
CA PRO A 397 16.44 -1.55 -4.14
C PRO A 397 17.77 -1.11 -4.74
N THR A 398 17.80 -0.92 -6.05
CA THR A 398 18.96 -0.42 -6.79
C THR A 398 18.49 0.70 -7.71
N PHE A 399 19.04 1.88 -7.56
CA PHE A 399 18.75 3.01 -8.44
C PHE A 399 19.13 2.65 -9.89
N ARG A 400 18.27 2.99 -10.85
CA ARG A 400 18.46 2.69 -12.27
C ARG A 400 18.55 3.92 -13.14
N ALA A 401 17.64 4.85 -12.96
CA ALA A 401 17.56 6.07 -13.76
C ALA A 401 16.67 7.11 -13.08
N SER A 402 16.91 8.37 -13.40
CA SER A 402 15.97 9.48 -13.21
C SER A 402 15.50 9.97 -14.57
N LEU A 403 14.21 10.23 -14.66
CA LEU A 403 13.61 10.88 -15.80
C LEU A 403 13.37 12.33 -15.43
N GLN A 404 14.17 13.24 -16.01
CA GLN A 404 14.00 14.69 -15.83
C GLN A 404 13.06 15.23 -16.91
N PRO A 405 11.83 15.61 -16.55
CA PRO A 405 10.80 15.94 -17.53
C PRO A 405 11.13 17.14 -18.43
N CYS A 406 11.98 18.05 -17.96
CA CYS A 406 12.36 19.25 -18.73
C CYS A 406 13.41 18.99 -19.80
N THR A 407 14.26 17.99 -19.62
CA THR A 407 15.38 17.72 -20.53
C THR A 407 15.11 16.54 -21.45
N ASP A 408 14.13 15.70 -21.12
CA ASP A 408 13.77 14.55 -21.94
C ASP A 408 12.71 14.95 -22.99
N PRO A 409 13.04 14.91 -24.29
CA PRO A 409 12.08 15.24 -25.36
C PRO A 409 10.87 14.30 -25.41
N ASN A 410 10.95 13.14 -24.76
CA ASN A 410 9.85 12.17 -24.68
C ASN A 410 8.87 12.49 -23.53
N VAL A 411 9.18 13.46 -22.69
CA VAL A 411 8.39 13.83 -21.51
C VAL A 411 8.15 15.34 -21.47
N PRO A 412 7.38 15.89 -22.41
CA PRO A 412 7.11 17.33 -22.40
C PRO A 412 6.23 17.70 -21.19
N GLY A 413 6.70 18.64 -20.37
CA GLY A 413 5.84 19.48 -19.58
C GLY A 413 5.58 19.14 -18.12
N ILE A 414 6.27 18.21 -17.49
CA ILE A 414 6.23 18.05 -16.03
C ILE A 414 7.56 18.44 -15.43
N LEU A 415 7.51 19.19 -14.36
CA LEU A 415 8.66 19.87 -13.82
C LEU A 415 8.98 19.47 -12.39
N VAL A 416 7.96 19.41 -11.54
CA VAL A 416 8.11 19.06 -10.14
C VAL A 416 7.02 18.04 -9.82
N PRO A 417 7.33 16.74 -9.83
CA PRO A 417 6.35 15.71 -9.50
C PRO A 417 6.15 15.64 -7.99
N TYR A 418 4.91 15.86 -7.52
CA TYR A 418 4.56 15.74 -6.10
C TYR A 418 3.97 14.41 -5.71
N SER A 419 3.58 13.61 -6.68
CA SER A 419 2.98 12.32 -6.46
C SER A 419 3.35 11.35 -7.56
N VAL A 420 3.34 10.07 -7.23
CA VAL A 420 3.53 8.98 -8.20
C VAL A 420 2.60 7.84 -7.85
N SER A 421 1.94 7.26 -8.85
CA SER A 421 1.06 6.11 -8.69
C SER A 421 1.25 5.14 -9.85
N VAL A 422 1.60 3.90 -9.53
CA VAL A 422 1.61 2.80 -10.49
C VAL A 422 0.19 2.26 -10.61
N ASP A 423 -0.26 2.01 -11.82
CA ASP A 423 -1.58 1.42 -12.07
C ASP A 423 -1.66 -0.04 -11.58
N PRO A 424 -2.85 -0.56 -11.32
CA PRO A 424 -3.04 -1.93 -10.84
C PRO A 424 -2.51 -3.03 -11.77
N SER A 425 -2.25 -2.75 -13.05
CA SER A 425 -1.63 -3.70 -13.99
C SER A 425 -0.10 -3.64 -13.97
N GLY A 426 0.47 -2.59 -13.38
CA GLY A 426 1.90 -2.30 -13.46
C GLY A 426 2.38 -1.79 -14.82
N SER A 427 1.46 -1.55 -15.74
CA SER A 427 1.80 -1.13 -17.12
C SER A 427 2.01 0.36 -17.25
N PHE A 428 1.42 1.14 -16.35
CA PHE A 428 1.45 2.59 -16.42
C PHE A 428 1.80 3.22 -15.07
N VAL A 429 2.50 4.34 -15.15
CA VAL A 429 2.86 5.19 -14.00
C VAL A 429 2.32 6.58 -14.28
N TYR A 430 1.66 7.16 -13.28
CA TYR A 430 1.10 8.50 -13.37
C TYR A 430 1.67 9.39 -12.29
N THR A 431 1.86 10.66 -12.63
CA THR A 431 2.31 11.68 -11.70
C THR A 431 1.52 12.97 -11.90
N GLN A 432 1.39 13.72 -10.83
CA GLN A 432 0.86 15.08 -10.85
C GLN A 432 1.94 16.02 -10.33
N GLY A 433 2.06 17.17 -10.95
CA GLY A 433 3.03 18.18 -10.59
C GLY A 433 2.68 19.55 -11.12
N HIS A 434 3.55 20.52 -10.90
CA HIS A 434 3.41 21.85 -11.47
C HIS A 434 4.53 22.16 -12.45
N GLN A 435 4.31 23.13 -13.31
CA GLN A 435 5.29 23.65 -14.26
C GLN A 435 6.10 24.79 -13.66
N THR A 436 7.41 24.81 -13.85
CA THR A 436 8.29 25.94 -13.57
C THR A 436 8.69 26.68 -14.85
N ASN A 437 9.20 27.91 -14.73
CA ASN A 437 9.53 28.78 -15.88
C ASN A 437 10.71 28.32 -16.74
N GLY A 438 11.33 27.18 -16.44
CA GLY A 438 12.56 26.72 -17.09
C GLY A 438 12.42 25.89 -18.36
N CYS A 439 11.22 25.39 -18.70
CA CYS A 439 11.01 24.37 -19.72
C CYS A 439 10.35 24.85 -21.02
N ASN A 440 10.51 26.11 -21.42
CA ASN A 440 9.93 26.69 -22.66
C ASN A 440 8.41 26.53 -22.83
N ILE A 441 7.69 26.44 -21.73
CA ILE A 441 6.22 26.31 -21.73
C ILE A 441 5.60 27.67 -21.43
N PRO A 442 4.48 28.05 -22.06
CA PRO A 442 3.89 29.36 -21.89
C PRO A 442 3.63 29.71 -20.42
N THR A 443 4.10 30.88 -19.99
CA THR A 443 3.88 31.42 -18.65
C THR A 443 2.40 31.46 -18.31
N GLY A 444 2.03 30.93 -17.13
CA GLY A 444 0.64 30.88 -16.65
C GLY A 444 0.05 29.46 -16.66
N THR A 445 0.86 28.45 -16.77
CA THR A 445 0.42 27.06 -16.84
C THR A 445 0.10 26.45 -15.47
N LYS A 446 -0.88 25.70 -15.48
CA LYS A 446 -1.75 25.03 -14.54
C LYS A 446 -1.10 23.73 -14.10
N GLY A 447 -1.56 23.12 -13.01
CA GLY A 447 -1.14 21.81 -12.61
C GLY A 447 -1.28 20.80 -13.76
N VAL A 448 -0.33 19.89 -13.87
CA VAL A 448 -0.21 18.97 -15.01
C VAL A 448 -0.18 17.54 -14.50
N MET A 449 -0.95 16.70 -15.19
CA MET A 449 -0.88 15.24 -15.05
C MET A 449 0.01 14.67 -16.16
N ALA A 450 0.87 13.72 -15.84
CA ALA A 450 1.53 12.91 -16.85
C ALA A 450 1.34 11.42 -16.61
N GLY A 451 1.28 10.70 -17.73
CA GLY A 451 1.23 9.26 -17.76
C GLY A 451 2.39 8.68 -18.55
N PHE A 452 2.89 7.56 -18.10
CA PHE A 452 4.00 6.83 -18.71
C PHE A 452 3.64 5.36 -18.82
N SER A 453 4.03 4.71 -19.92
CA SER A 453 4.10 3.26 -19.96
C SER A 453 5.41 2.80 -19.33
N ALA A 454 5.33 1.77 -18.49
CA ALA A 454 6.47 1.18 -17.81
C ALA A 454 6.94 -0.08 -18.53
N ASP A 455 8.19 -0.13 -18.94
CA ASP A 455 8.80 -1.34 -19.48
C ASP A 455 8.92 -2.41 -18.40
N GLN A 456 8.33 -3.56 -18.60
CA GLN A 456 8.22 -4.62 -17.59
C GLN A 456 9.55 -5.35 -17.31
N GLY A 457 10.58 -5.12 -18.13
CA GLY A 457 11.92 -5.70 -17.96
C GLY A 457 12.86 -4.76 -17.22
N SER A 458 12.90 -3.49 -17.63
CA SER A 458 13.81 -2.46 -17.11
C SER A 458 13.19 -1.53 -16.08
N GLY A 459 11.87 -1.34 -16.10
CA GLY A 459 11.14 -0.33 -15.33
C GLY A 459 11.16 1.05 -15.96
N PHE A 460 11.86 1.24 -17.08
CA PHE A 460 11.97 2.56 -17.72
C PHE A 460 10.61 3.07 -18.20
N LEU A 461 10.46 4.39 -18.14
CA LEU A 461 9.23 5.09 -18.41
C LEU A 461 9.25 5.73 -19.79
N PHE A 462 8.16 5.56 -20.54
CA PHE A 462 7.96 6.16 -21.86
C PHE A 462 6.64 6.93 -21.86
N SER A 463 6.64 8.14 -22.40
CA SER A 463 5.46 8.99 -22.44
C SER A 463 4.28 8.31 -23.16
N VAL A 464 3.09 8.36 -22.56
CA VAL A 464 1.86 7.86 -23.20
C VAL A 464 1.28 8.91 -24.16
N PRO A 465 0.47 8.49 -25.16
CA PRO A 465 -0.17 9.43 -26.09
C PRO A 465 -1.04 10.47 -25.38
N GLY A 466 -0.91 11.72 -25.81
CA GLY A 466 -1.67 12.86 -25.25
C GLY A 466 -1.03 13.50 -24.02
N ASN A 467 0.12 13.04 -23.60
CA ASN A 467 0.89 13.61 -22.49
C ASN A 467 1.51 14.98 -22.88
N PRO A 468 1.53 15.98 -21.97
CA PRO A 468 0.90 16.03 -20.64
C PRO A 468 -0.61 16.29 -20.73
N PHE A 469 -1.33 15.77 -19.74
CA PHE A 469 -2.77 15.99 -19.62
C PHE A 469 -3.03 17.27 -18.82
N VAL A 470 -3.32 18.34 -19.52
CA VAL A 470 -3.63 19.64 -18.89
C VAL A 470 -5.06 19.61 -18.37
N ASN A 471 -5.25 19.77 -17.08
CA ASN A 471 -6.57 20.03 -16.54
C ASN A 471 -6.86 21.53 -16.60
N PRO A 472 -7.82 21.99 -17.44
CA PRO A 472 -8.13 23.42 -17.58
C PRO A 472 -8.64 24.06 -16.29
N ASN A 473 -9.01 23.27 -15.31
CA ASN A 473 -9.52 23.74 -14.01
C ASN A 473 -8.43 23.83 -12.93
N LEU A 474 -7.22 23.31 -13.19
CA LEU A 474 -6.07 23.42 -12.29
C LEU A 474 -5.43 24.81 -12.44
N ASN A 475 -5.88 25.77 -11.63
CA ASN A 475 -5.34 27.14 -11.57
C ASN A 475 -4.32 27.32 -10.44
N SER A 476 -3.44 26.36 -10.21
CA SER A 476 -2.54 26.42 -9.07
C SER A 476 -1.10 26.74 -9.46
N THR A 477 -0.62 27.90 -9.05
CA THR A 477 0.79 28.33 -9.15
C THR A 477 1.60 28.03 -7.88
N THR A 478 1.00 27.47 -6.86
CA THR A 478 1.67 27.04 -5.63
C THR A 478 1.06 25.73 -5.19
N ILE A 479 1.80 24.69 -5.30
CA ILE A 479 1.39 23.33 -5.00
C ILE A 479 2.33 22.78 -3.94
N SER A 480 1.76 22.15 -2.97
CA SER A 480 2.48 21.28 -2.07
C SER A 480 1.51 20.20 -1.64
N ARG A 481 1.85 18.95 -1.90
CA ARG A 481 1.13 17.78 -1.41
C ARG A 481 -0.17 17.46 -2.17
N GLU A 482 -0.07 17.15 -3.43
CA GLU A 482 -1.16 16.55 -4.21
C GLU A 482 -0.98 15.03 -4.31
N SER A 483 -2.05 14.31 -4.57
CA SER A 483 -2.06 12.84 -4.63
C SER A 483 -2.78 12.36 -5.87
N VAL A 484 -2.30 11.24 -6.42
CA VAL A 484 -2.89 10.53 -7.55
C VAL A 484 -3.17 9.09 -7.15
N VAL A 485 -4.35 8.60 -7.48
CA VAL A 485 -4.73 7.20 -7.28
C VAL A 485 -5.32 6.64 -8.56
N VAL A 486 -4.82 5.47 -8.97
CA VAL A 486 -5.36 4.70 -10.10
C VAL A 486 -6.16 3.52 -9.56
N THR A 487 -7.37 3.31 -10.08
CA THR A 487 -8.29 2.25 -9.65
C THR A 487 -8.50 1.19 -10.74
N ARG A 488 -9.07 0.07 -10.33
CA ARG A 488 -9.45 -1.05 -11.20
C ARG A 488 -10.78 -0.83 -11.89
#